data_0bfb54c91f9f9a121bc5881ea90d231d
#
_entry.id   0bfb54c91f9f9a121bc5881ea90d231d
#
_cell.length_a   1.000
_cell.length_b   1.000
_cell.length_c   1.000
_cell.angle_alpha   90.00
_cell.angle_beta   90.00
_cell.angle_gamma   90.00
#
_symmetry.space_group_name_H-M   'P 1'
#
loop_
_entity.id
_entity.type
_entity.pdbx_description
1 polymer ?
#
loop_
_entity_poly.entity_id
_entity_poly.type
_entity_poly.pdbx_seq_one_letter_code
_entity_poly.pdbx_strand_id
1 'polypeptide(L)'
;MKRVEIAVIGGGLLGSAFAYGLSKCSNSVGLIDEGDNAIRAARGNFGLVWVQGKGRGMPEYARWSLKSANDWLAFSNELGENTGSSVGYHRPGGFCIAVDDDELSTNLEILEQLREEAGADGYEYEVVENPALAGSLPGIGPEVPGATYCPHDGHANPLRLLRALQEGFDLNGGTYLPCSHISR
;
A
#
# COMPACT_ATOMS: atom_id res chain seq x y z
N MET A 1 -19.59 18.47 23.78
CA MET A 1 -19.03 18.41 22.41
C MET A 1 -17.52 18.32 22.55
N LYS A 2 -16.89 17.22 22.07
CA LYS A 2 -15.41 17.14 22.08
C LYS A 2 -14.89 18.11 21.01
N ARG A 3 -13.96 18.94 21.39
CA ARG A 3 -13.26 19.87 20.47
C ARG A 3 -11.97 19.21 20.05
N VAL A 4 -11.66 19.20 18.75
CA VAL A 4 -10.38 18.72 18.21
C VAL A 4 -9.78 19.81 17.32
N GLU A 5 -8.46 19.85 17.25
CA GLU A 5 -7.73 20.78 16.39
C GLU A 5 -7.67 20.28 14.96
N ILE A 6 -7.56 18.95 14.80
CA ILE A 6 -7.48 18.30 13.51
C ILE A 6 -8.61 17.27 13.42
N ALA A 7 -9.45 17.37 12.40
CA ALA A 7 -10.49 16.39 12.10
C ALA A 7 -10.15 15.63 10.81
N VAL A 8 -10.03 14.32 10.91
CA VAL A 8 -9.90 13.40 9.77
C VAL A 8 -11.27 12.80 9.50
N ILE A 9 -11.73 12.88 8.26
CA ILE A 9 -13.05 12.40 7.84
C ILE A 9 -12.89 11.13 7.03
N GLY A 10 -13.52 10.06 7.49
CA GLY A 10 -13.47 8.72 6.90
C GLY A 10 -12.48 7.80 7.61
N GLY A 11 -12.98 6.77 8.27
CA GLY A 11 -12.22 5.76 9.03
C GLY A 11 -11.76 4.55 8.19
N GLY A 12 -11.62 4.71 6.86
CA GLY A 12 -10.99 3.71 5.99
C GLY A 12 -9.46 3.67 6.17
N LEU A 13 -8.76 2.84 5.37
CA LEU A 13 -7.29 2.69 5.47
C LEU A 13 -6.56 4.04 5.39
N LEU A 14 -6.94 4.87 4.42
CA LEU A 14 -6.26 6.15 4.20
C LEU A 14 -6.48 7.12 5.37
N GLY A 15 -7.74 7.31 5.77
CA GLY A 15 -8.06 8.21 6.90
C GLY A 15 -7.47 7.70 8.22
N SER A 16 -7.53 6.39 8.49
CA SER A 16 -6.91 5.81 9.68
C SER A 16 -5.39 5.98 9.68
N ALA A 17 -4.72 5.86 8.52
CA ALA A 17 -3.28 6.10 8.40
C ALA A 17 -2.93 7.58 8.67
N PHE A 18 -3.70 8.53 8.13
CA PHE A 18 -3.54 9.94 8.44
C PHE A 18 -3.77 10.24 9.92
N ALA A 19 -4.86 9.72 10.51
CA ALA A 19 -5.18 9.93 11.91
C ALA A 19 -4.08 9.39 12.83
N TYR A 20 -3.59 8.17 12.56
CA TYR A 20 -2.46 7.58 13.29
C TYR A 20 -1.20 8.44 13.18
N GLY A 21 -0.80 8.83 11.96
CA GLY A 21 0.38 9.68 11.77
C GLY A 21 0.28 11.03 12.48
N LEU A 22 -0.88 11.69 12.39
CA LEU A 22 -1.14 12.98 13.04
C LEU A 22 -1.18 12.87 14.57
N SER A 23 -1.70 11.77 15.12
CA SER A 23 -1.75 11.54 16.56
C SER A 23 -0.36 11.40 17.22
N LYS A 24 0.67 11.12 16.45
CA LYS A 24 2.07 11.16 16.93
C LYS A 24 2.59 12.59 17.13
N CYS A 25 1.98 13.56 16.45
CA CYS A 25 2.44 14.95 16.45
C CYS A 25 1.49 15.89 17.21
N SER A 26 0.25 15.46 17.48
CA SER A 26 -0.78 16.26 18.16
C SER A 26 -1.70 15.38 18.98
N ASN A 27 -2.01 15.80 20.19
CA ASN A 27 -2.94 15.11 21.09
C ASN A 27 -4.43 15.48 20.84
N SER A 28 -4.71 16.30 19.82
CA SER A 28 -6.04 16.81 19.52
C SER A 28 -6.51 16.44 18.11
N VAL A 29 -6.44 15.14 17.81
CA VAL A 29 -6.88 14.58 16.52
C VAL A 29 -8.19 13.80 16.71
N GLY A 30 -9.18 14.10 15.86
CA GLY A 30 -10.44 13.36 15.77
C GLY A 30 -10.54 12.59 14.45
N LEU A 31 -10.90 11.31 14.51
CA LEU A 31 -11.25 10.48 13.36
C LEU A 31 -12.77 10.28 13.34
N ILE A 32 -13.43 10.85 12.36
CA ILE A 32 -14.89 10.84 12.21
C ILE A 32 -15.26 9.84 11.10
N ASP A 33 -16.17 8.93 11.41
CA ASP A 33 -16.59 7.92 10.45
C ASP A 33 -18.10 7.65 10.56
N GLU A 34 -18.76 7.50 9.41
CA GLU A 34 -20.21 7.26 9.36
C GLU A 34 -20.63 5.87 9.85
N GLY A 35 -19.65 4.99 10.12
CA GLY A 35 -19.91 3.63 10.59
C GLY A 35 -19.75 2.60 9.49
N ASP A 36 -19.95 1.35 9.85
CA ASP A 36 -19.52 0.18 9.11
C ASP A 36 -20.63 -0.48 8.27
N ASN A 37 -21.66 0.29 7.95
CA ASN A 37 -22.85 -0.20 7.25
C ASN A 37 -22.72 -0.33 5.73
N ALA A 38 -21.59 0.11 5.17
CA ALA A 38 -21.34 0.08 3.73
C ALA A 38 -20.21 -0.89 3.35
N ILE A 39 -20.28 -1.44 2.15
CA ILE A 39 -19.17 -2.15 1.53
C ILE A 39 -18.09 -1.12 1.21
N ARG A 40 -16.94 -1.20 1.90
CA ARG A 40 -15.86 -0.22 1.77
C ARG A 40 -14.67 -0.81 1.04
N ALA A 41 -14.00 0.01 0.24
CA ALA A 41 -12.77 -0.35 -0.47
C ALA A 41 -11.68 -0.90 0.47
N ALA A 42 -11.59 -0.38 1.70
CA ALA A 42 -10.65 -0.86 2.72
C ALA A 42 -10.85 -2.35 3.09
N ARG A 43 -12.05 -2.89 2.89
CA ARG A 43 -12.37 -4.30 3.17
C ARG A 43 -12.26 -5.20 1.95
N GLY A 44 -12.37 -4.62 0.75
CA GLY A 44 -12.36 -5.34 -0.52
C GLY A 44 -11.02 -5.32 -1.23
N ASN A 45 -9.96 -4.72 -0.65
CA ASN A 45 -8.65 -4.72 -1.30
C ASN A 45 -7.81 -5.93 -0.84
N PHE A 46 -6.91 -6.37 -1.71
CA PHE A 46 -6.02 -7.52 -1.46
C PHE A 46 -4.67 -7.13 -0.83
N GLY A 47 -4.50 -5.87 -0.46
CA GLY A 47 -3.38 -5.40 0.36
C GLY A 47 -2.05 -5.28 -0.35
N LEU A 48 -2.02 -5.06 -1.65
CA LEU A 48 -0.77 -4.87 -2.38
C LEU A 48 -0.03 -3.61 -1.92
N VAL A 49 1.25 -3.78 -1.65
CA VAL A 49 2.26 -2.72 -1.56
C VAL A 49 3.04 -2.80 -2.87
N TRP A 50 2.66 -1.98 -3.85
CA TRP A 50 3.00 -2.21 -5.24
C TRP A 50 3.54 -0.94 -5.90
N VAL A 51 4.71 -1.03 -6.53
CA VAL A 51 5.35 0.09 -7.22
C VAL A 51 5.38 -0.04 -8.73
N GLN A 52 5.32 -1.26 -9.27
CA GLN A 52 5.27 -1.47 -10.72
C GLN A 52 4.11 -0.70 -11.36
N GLY A 53 4.40 0.14 -12.35
CA GLY A 53 3.41 0.96 -13.03
C GLY A 53 2.91 2.19 -12.27
N LYS A 54 3.39 2.45 -11.05
CA LYS A 54 2.96 3.62 -10.26
C LYS A 54 3.75 4.87 -10.62
N GLY A 55 3.03 5.91 -11.03
CA GLY A 55 3.61 7.22 -11.29
C GLY A 55 4.19 7.41 -12.70
N ARG A 56 3.85 6.56 -13.67
CA ARG A 56 4.20 6.80 -15.08
C ARG A 56 3.75 8.19 -15.53
N GLY A 57 4.66 9.00 -16.07
CA GLY A 57 4.42 10.42 -16.40
C GLY A 57 4.26 11.35 -15.21
N MET A 58 4.53 10.86 -14.00
CA MET A 58 4.45 11.62 -12.74
C MET A 58 5.67 11.28 -11.85
N PRO A 59 6.86 11.77 -12.18
CA PRO A 59 8.12 11.36 -11.52
C PRO A 59 8.11 11.52 -10.00
N GLU A 60 7.49 12.58 -9.49
CA GLU A 60 7.37 12.81 -8.05
C GLU A 60 6.56 11.71 -7.35
N TYR A 61 5.48 11.26 -8.00
CA TYR A 61 4.66 10.18 -7.47
C TYR A 61 5.38 8.83 -7.56
N ALA A 62 6.13 8.56 -8.63
CA ALA A 62 6.95 7.37 -8.75
C ALA A 62 7.99 7.29 -7.61
N ARG A 63 8.75 8.37 -7.38
CA ARG A 63 9.72 8.46 -6.27
C ARG A 63 9.06 8.29 -4.89
N TRP A 64 7.93 8.95 -4.69
CA TRP A 64 7.20 8.85 -3.43
C TRP A 64 6.67 7.44 -3.18
N SER A 65 6.13 6.77 -4.20
CA SER A 65 5.64 5.39 -4.12
C SER A 65 6.76 4.42 -3.77
N LEU A 66 7.91 4.54 -4.45
CA LEU A 66 9.10 3.72 -4.18
C LEU A 66 9.62 3.93 -2.75
N LYS A 67 9.74 5.20 -2.33
CA LYS A 67 10.13 5.52 -0.96
C LYS A 67 9.16 4.91 0.05
N SER A 68 7.86 5.04 -0.18
CA SER A 68 6.83 4.48 0.69
C SER A 68 6.94 2.96 0.79
N ALA A 69 7.18 2.25 -0.33
CA ALA A 69 7.38 0.81 -0.33
C ALA A 69 8.62 0.39 0.47
N ASN A 70 9.70 1.18 0.39
CA ASN A 70 10.91 0.92 1.17
C ASN A 70 10.73 1.18 2.67
N ASP A 71 9.90 2.14 3.05
CA ASP A 71 9.59 2.47 4.45
C ASP A 71 8.62 1.45 5.11
N TRP A 72 7.94 0.61 4.33
CA TRP A 72 6.89 -0.29 4.83
C TRP A 72 7.35 -1.26 5.92
N LEU A 73 8.56 -1.80 5.83
CA LEU A 73 9.07 -2.72 6.85
C LEU A 73 9.21 -2.03 8.21
N ALA A 74 9.83 -0.85 8.23
CA ALA A 74 10.00 -0.06 9.44
C ALA A 74 8.64 0.35 10.02
N PHE A 75 7.72 0.82 9.17
CA PHE A 75 6.37 1.19 9.54
C PHE A 75 5.56 0.02 10.13
N SER A 76 5.62 -1.16 9.49
CA SER A 76 4.89 -2.34 9.98
C SER A 76 5.41 -2.84 11.32
N ASN A 77 6.72 -2.76 11.55
CA ASN A 77 7.35 -3.12 12.82
C ASN A 77 6.95 -2.13 13.92
N GLU A 78 7.09 -0.83 13.66
CA GLU A 78 6.68 0.22 14.59
C GLU A 78 5.21 0.08 15.02
N LEU A 79 4.32 -0.12 14.03
CA LEU A 79 2.89 -0.29 14.31
C LEU A 79 2.61 -1.57 15.10
N GLY A 80 3.32 -2.66 14.79
CA GLY A 80 3.25 -3.92 15.52
C GLY A 80 3.75 -3.81 16.96
N GLU A 81 4.86 -3.12 17.20
CA GLU A 81 5.40 -2.85 18.54
C GLU A 81 4.44 -2.00 19.37
N ASN A 82 3.85 -0.97 18.76
CA ASN A 82 2.94 -0.05 19.44
C ASN A 82 1.61 -0.72 19.81
N THR A 83 1.08 -1.62 18.97
CA THR A 83 -0.25 -2.23 19.16
C THR A 83 -0.21 -3.69 19.63
N GLY A 84 0.93 -4.35 19.59
CA GLY A 84 1.03 -5.78 19.80
C GLY A 84 0.46 -6.64 18.65
N SER A 85 0.09 -6.02 17.52
CA SER A 85 -0.63 -6.66 16.41
C SER A 85 0.18 -6.66 15.12
N SER A 86 0.52 -7.84 14.57
CA SER A 86 1.17 -7.91 13.26
C SER A 86 0.21 -7.57 12.13
N VAL A 87 0.62 -6.68 11.24
CA VAL A 87 -0.12 -6.34 10.00
C VAL A 87 0.09 -7.36 8.88
N GLY A 88 0.95 -8.36 9.09
CA GLY A 88 1.23 -9.41 8.10
C GLY A 88 1.90 -8.86 6.83
N TYR A 89 2.81 -7.91 6.99
CA TYR A 89 3.60 -7.39 5.87
C TYR A 89 4.66 -8.38 5.42
N HIS A 90 4.71 -8.66 4.13
CA HIS A 90 5.73 -9.46 3.46
C HIS A 90 6.16 -8.78 2.17
N ARG A 91 7.46 -8.86 1.86
CA ARG A 91 8.06 -8.28 0.66
C ARG A 91 8.84 -9.33 -0.12
N PRO A 92 8.14 -10.29 -0.75
CA PRO A 92 8.77 -11.32 -1.58
C PRO A 92 9.12 -10.83 -2.99
N GLY A 93 8.83 -9.58 -3.32
CA GLY A 93 8.72 -9.08 -4.67
C GLY A 93 7.35 -9.36 -5.28
N GLY A 94 7.15 -8.91 -6.51
CA GLY A 94 5.90 -9.10 -7.24
C GLY A 94 6.13 -9.36 -8.73
N PHE A 95 5.32 -10.23 -9.31
CA PHE A 95 5.31 -10.52 -10.73
C PHE A 95 4.14 -9.81 -11.41
N CYS A 96 4.41 -9.08 -12.50
CA CYS A 96 3.39 -8.62 -13.43
C CYS A 96 3.46 -9.55 -14.65
N ILE A 97 2.54 -10.53 -14.70
CA ILE A 97 2.49 -11.56 -15.72
C ILE A 97 1.94 -10.95 -17.01
N ALA A 98 2.59 -11.19 -18.14
CA ALA A 98 2.09 -10.83 -19.45
C ALA A 98 1.43 -12.05 -20.12
N VAL A 99 0.28 -11.87 -20.74
CA VAL A 99 -0.45 -12.96 -21.40
C VAL A 99 0.03 -13.20 -22.85
N ASP A 100 0.71 -12.20 -23.43
CA ASP A 100 1.33 -12.26 -24.75
C ASP A 100 2.59 -11.38 -24.84
N ASP A 101 3.30 -11.44 -25.98
CA ASP A 101 4.54 -10.68 -26.20
C ASP A 101 4.31 -9.18 -26.29
N ASP A 102 3.15 -8.72 -26.78
CA ASP A 102 2.80 -7.31 -26.89
C ASP A 102 2.58 -6.70 -25.47
N GLU A 103 1.93 -7.44 -24.57
CA GLU A 103 1.76 -7.03 -23.18
C GLU A 103 3.11 -7.03 -22.44
N LEU A 104 3.96 -8.03 -22.66
CA LEU A 104 5.29 -8.05 -22.06
C LEU A 104 6.11 -6.84 -22.50
N SER A 105 6.11 -6.54 -23.80
CA SER A 105 6.79 -5.37 -24.35
C SER A 105 6.26 -4.06 -23.76
N THR A 106 4.95 -3.94 -23.64
CA THR A 106 4.30 -2.78 -23.02
C THR A 106 4.69 -2.61 -21.56
N ASN A 107 4.71 -3.70 -20.79
CA ASN A 107 5.12 -3.67 -19.39
C ASN A 107 6.58 -3.23 -19.23
N LEU A 108 7.46 -3.68 -20.14
CA LEU A 108 8.86 -3.26 -20.17
C LEU A 108 9.02 -1.77 -20.46
N GLU A 109 8.33 -1.27 -21.47
CA GLU A 109 8.35 0.17 -21.79
C GLU A 109 7.90 1.03 -20.60
N ILE A 110 6.87 0.60 -19.89
CA ILE A 110 6.38 1.28 -18.69
C ILE A 110 7.45 1.31 -17.60
N LEU A 111 8.11 0.19 -17.36
CA LEU A 111 9.12 0.11 -16.29
C LEU A 111 10.39 0.87 -16.65
N GLU A 112 10.82 0.84 -17.91
CA GLU A 112 11.97 1.63 -18.38
C GLU A 112 11.69 3.13 -18.24
N GLN A 113 10.51 3.59 -18.67
CA GLN A 113 10.11 4.97 -18.49
C GLN A 113 10.09 5.37 -17.01
N LEU A 114 9.53 4.54 -16.13
CA LEU A 114 9.51 4.80 -14.68
C LEU A 114 10.91 4.87 -14.09
N ARG A 115 11.81 4.00 -14.52
CA ARG A 115 13.21 4.00 -14.10
C ARG A 115 13.93 5.28 -14.51
N GLU A 116 13.71 5.75 -15.73
CA GLU A 116 14.26 7.01 -16.21
C GLU A 116 13.67 8.21 -15.44
N GLU A 117 12.36 8.25 -15.26
CA GLU A 117 11.64 9.35 -14.60
C GLU A 117 11.90 9.41 -13.09
N ALA A 118 11.92 8.27 -12.41
CA ALA A 118 12.13 8.20 -10.96
C ALA A 118 13.58 8.36 -10.54
N GLY A 119 14.50 8.26 -11.49
CA GLY A 119 15.94 8.15 -11.27
C GLY A 119 16.35 6.68 -11.19
N ALA A 120 17.48 6.36 -11.84
CA ALA A 120 17.99 4.99 -11.93
C ALA A 120 18.35 4.38 -10.56
N ASP A 121 18.60 5.23 -9.57
CA ASP A 121 18.97 4.81 -8.22
C ASP A 121 17.75 4.26 -7.47
N GLY A 122 17.58 2.93 -7.52
CA GLY A 122 16.67 2.20 -6.66
C GLY A 122 15.36 1.73 -7.29
N TYR A 123 15.11 1.96 -8.58
CA TYR A 123 13.98 1.34 -9.26
C TYR A 123 14.45 0.07 -10.00
N GLU A 124 14.51 -1.03 -9.24
CA GLU A 124 14.99 -2.33 -9.74
C GLU A 124 13.83 -3.14 -10.28
N TYR A 125 14.04 -3.79 -11.41
CA TYR A 125 13.15 -4.82 -11.95
C TYR A 125 13.93 -5.84 -12.79
N GLU A 126 13.35 -7.01 -12.97
CA GLU A 126 13.88 -8.08 -13.80
C GLU A 126 12.82 -8.56 -14.78
N VAL A 127 13.26 -9.07 -15.93
CA VAL A 127 12.42 -9.80 -16.88
C VAL A 127 12.62 -11.28 -16.64
N VAL A 128 11.54 -11.99 -16.39
CA VAL A 128 11.55 -13.43 -16.13
C VAL A 128 10.77 -14.14 -17.23
N GLU A 129 11.47 -14.80 -18.13
CA GLU A 129 10.86 -15.59 -19.20
C GLU A 129 10.20 -16.87 -18.68
N ASN A 130 9.27 -17.43 -19.46
CA ASN A 130 8.43 -18.56 -19.06
C ASN A 130 9.17 -19.74 -18.39
N PRO A 131 10.26 -20.30 -18.93
CA PRO A 131 10.88 -21.45 -18.28
C PRO A 131 11.32 -21.20 -16.84
N ALA A 132 11.83 -19.99 -16.55
CA ALA A 132 12.20 -19.57 -15.21
C ALA A 132 10.97 -19.20 -14.36
N LEU A 133 9.99 -18.54 -14.98
CA LEU A 133 8.74 -18.13 -14.35
C LEU A 133 7.93 -19.35 -13.84
N ALA A 134 7.88 -20.43 -14.60
CA ALA A 134 7.21 -21.68 -14.20
C ALA A 134 7.82 -22.32 -12.94
N GLY A 135 9.11 -22.09 -12.70
CA GLY A 135 9.77 -22.51 -11.46
C GLY A 135 9.33 -21.70 -10.23
N SER A 136 9.02 -20.42 -10.42
CA SER A 136 8.59 -19.51 -9.37
C SER A 136 7.07 -19.51 -9.18
N LEU A 137 6.31 -19.69 -10.26
CA LEU A 137 4.84 -19.68 -10.28
C LEU A 137 4.32 -21.00 -10.86
N PRO A 138 4.22 -22.07 -10.07
CA PRO A 138 3.70 -23.36 -10.54
C PRO A 138 2.28 -23.22 -11.11
N GLY A 139 2.06 -23.73 -12.31
CA GLY A 139 0.75 -23.67 -12.98
C GLY A 139 0.62 -22.57 -14.02
N ILE A 140 1.65 -21.78 -14.25
CA ILE A 140 1.72 -20.87 -15.41
C ILE A 140 1.61 -21.70 -16.71
N GLY A 141 0.78 -21.24 -17.64
CA GLY A 141 0.62 -21.88 -18.97
C GLY A 141 1.86 -21.70 -19.84
N PRO A 142 2.15 -22.66 -20.74
CA PRO A 142 3.30 -22.58 -21.63
C PRO A 142 3.21 -21.44 -22.65
N GLU A 143 2.04 -20.90 -22.89
CA GLU A 143 1.76 -19.77 -23.80
C GLU A 143 2.10 -18.40 -23.20
N VAL A 144 2.28 -18.32 -21.88
CA VAL A 144 2.69 -17.09 -21.20
C VAL A 144 4.16 -16.79 -21.53
N PRO A 145 4.51 -15.67 -22.19
CA PRO A 145 5.90 -15.40 -22.60
C PRO A 145 6.80 -15.11 -21.39
N GLY A 146 6.28 -14.43 -20.37
CA GLY A 146 7.04 -14.06 -19.19
C GLY A 146 6.32 -13.09 -18.28
N ALA A 147 7.08 -12.50 -17.40
CA ALA A 147 6.64 -11.50 -16.45
C ALA A 147 7.74 -10.47 -16.17
N THR A 148 7.37 -9.30 -15.67
CA THR A 148 8.30 -8.42 -14.99
C THR A 148 8.25 -8.70 -13.50
N TYR A 149 9.40 -8.72 -12.84
CA TYR A 149 9.53 -8.90 -11.39
C TYR A 149 10.12 -7.65 -10.76
N CYS A 150 9.55 -7.18 -9.67
CA CYS A 150 10.07 -6.05 -8.90
C CYS A 150 10.28 -6.45 -7.44
N PRO A 151 11.50 -6.35 -6.89
CA PRO A 151 11.81 -6.73 -5.52
C PRO A 151 11.22 -5.78 -4.47
N HIS A 152 10.75 -4.60 -4.89
CA HIS A 152 10.11 -3.62 -4.00
C HIS A 152 8.65 -3.92 -3.71
N ASP A 153 8.02 -4.78 -4.50
CA ASP A 153 6.62 -5.14 -4.33
C ASP A 153 6.42 -6.14 -3.20
N GLY A 154 5.28 -6.04 -2.57
CA GLY A 154 4.91 -6.87 -1.45
C GLY A 154 3.42 -6.78 -1.14
N HIS A 155 3.06 -7.23 0.03
CA HIS A 155 1.67 -7.17 0.50
C HIS A 155 1.58 -7.06 2.03
N ALA A 156 0.46 -6.54 2.50
CA ALA A 156 0.07 -6.53 3.90
C ALA A 156 -1.39 -6.96 4.03
N ASN A 157 -1.80 -7.48 5.17
CA ASN A 157 -3.21 -7.80 5.37
C ASN A 157 -4.00 -6.51 5.65
N PRO A 158 -4.91 -6.07 4.75
CA PRO A 158 -5.56 -4.77 4.85
C PRO A 158 -6.48 -4.65 6.07
N LEU A 159 -7.09 -5.73 6.52
CA LEU A 159 -7.97 -5.72 7.69
C LEU A 159 -7.17 -5.65 8.99
N ARG A 160 -6.04 -6.36 9.06
CA ARG A 160 -5.11 -6.24 10.20
C ARG A 160 -4.49 -4.85 10.25
N LEU A 161 -4.08 -4.32 9.10
CA LEU A 161 -3.55 -2.97 8.99
C LEU A 161 -4.56 -1.93 9.47
N LEU A 162 -5.80 -1.99 8.99
CA LEU A 162 -6.85 -1.05 9.41
C LEU A 162 -7.07 -1.08 10.93
N ARG A 163 -7.17 -2.30 11.49
CA ARG A 163 -7.33 -2.48 12.94
C ARG A 163 -6.15 -1.91 13.73
N ALA A 164 -4.93 -2.24 13.33
CA ALA A 164 -3.73 -1.76 14.01
C ALA A 164 -3.58 -0.23 13.93
N LEU A 165 -3.93 0.39 12.79
CA LEU A 165 -3.94 1.85 12.65
C LEU A 165 -4.94 2.52 13.61
N GLN A 166 -6.15 1.97 13.72
CA GLN A 166 -7.17 2.52 14.62
C GLN A 166 -6.79 2.31 16.10
N GLU A 167 -6.24 1.14 16.43
CA GLU A 167 -5.74 0.86 17.79
C GLU A 167 -4.55 1.76 18.14
N GLY A 168 -3.58 1.89 17.26
CA GLY A 168 -2.45 2.82 17.47
C GLY A 168 -2.87 4.27 17.58
N PHE A 169 -3.90 4.69 16.83
CA PHE A 169 -4.51 6.01 16.98
C PHE A 169 -5.13 6.24 18.36
N ASP A 170 -5.85 5.24 18.88
CA ASP A 170 -6.47 5.30 20.21
C ASP A 170 -5.40 5.32 21.32
N LEU A 171 -4.38 4.46 21.22
CA LEU A 171 -3.24 4.42 22.14
C LEU A 171 -2.46 5.75 22.20
N ASN A 172 -2.40 6.48 21.11
CA ASN A 172 -1.81 7.83 21.04
C ASN A 172 -2.75 8.92 21.57
N GLY A 173 -3.91 8.58 22.13
CA GLY A 173 -4.88 9.53 22.70
C GLY A 173 -5.80 10.19 21.66
N GLY A 174 -5.87 9.65 20.44
CA GLY A 174 -6.81 10.09 19.41
C GLY A 174 -8.28 9.93 19.84
N THR A 175 -9.17 10.68 19.22
CA THR A 175 -10.61 10.57 19.47
C THR A 175 -11.32 9.97 18.27
N TYR A 176 -11.73 8.70 18.35
CA TYR A 176 -12.55 8.07 17.32
C TYR A 176 -14.04 8.34 17.55
N LEU A 177 -14.72 8.83 16.52
CA LEU A 177 -16.15 9.16 16.50
C LEU A 177 -16.85 8.31 15.43
N PRO A 178 -17.21 7.04 15.76
CA PRO A 178 -17.95 6.18 14.84
C PRO A 178 -19.42 6.65 14.73
N CYS A 179 -20.10 6.18 13.68
CA CYS A 179 -21.51 6.47 13.42
C CYS A 179 -21.84 7.97 13.42
N SER A 180 -20.89 8.78 12.95
CA SER A 180 -20.99 10.24 12.96
C SER A 180 -20.97 10.78 11.54
N HIS A 181 -21.98 11.56 11.19
CA HIS A 181 -22.09 12.22 9.90
C HIS A 181 -21.73 13.71 10.03
N ILE A 182 -21.12 14.24 8.99
CA ILE A 182 -20.88 15.68 8.88
C ILE A 182 -22.05 16.28 8.12
N SER A 183 -22.79 17.15 8.81
CA SER A 183 -23.79 18.01 8.17
C SER A 183 -23.15 19.34 7.77
N ARG A 184 -23.56 19.88 6.64
CA ARG A 184 -23.21 21.25 6.20
C ARG A 184 -23.95 22.26 7.06
#